data_9231b70c156645a8838a35d54dda4ffa
#
_entry.id   9231b70c156645a8838a35d54dda4ffa
#
_cell.length_a   1.000
_cell.length_b   1.000
_cell.length_c   1.000
_cell.angle_alpha   90.00
_cell.angle_beta   90.00
_cell.angle_gamma   90.00
#
_symmetry.space_group_name_H-M   'P 1'
#
loop_
_entity.id
_entity.type
_entity.pdbx_description
1 polymer ?
#
loop_
_entity_poly.entity_id
_entity_poly.type
_entity_poly.pdbx_seq_one_letter_code
_entity_poly.pdbx_strand_id
1 'polypeptide(L)'
;MLFVIVSLGLHAQKLYSTKTGHITFNASSPLEKIVAVNNQVDSKMVDKTGQIVFSALIKSFKFENQLMEDHFNENYLESSKIPKADFKGFITNITTVNFSKDGSYNISFDGTLTIHGMSQKITTNGILTITGGKPAIAGTFKIRIKDYGIEGLYIGGKIAAEAEIDVNCKYE
;
A
#
# COMPACT_ATOMS: atom_id res chain seq x y z
N MET A 1 -46.32 12.71 30.96
CA MET A 1 -45.37 13.29 29.99
C MET A 1 -44.13 12.39 29.99
N LEU A 2 -44.02 11.52 29.00
CA LEU A 2 -42.96 10.50 28.94
C LEU A 2 -41.78 11.07 28.10
N PHE A 3 -40.64 11.34 28.73
CA PHE A 3 -39.43 11.75 28.04
C PHE A 3 -38.74 10.50 27.48
N VAL A 4 -38.78 10.33 26.16
CA VAL A 4 -37.98 9.34 25.47
C VAL A 4 -36.58 9.93 25.26
N ILE A 5 -35.62 9.47 26.06
CA ILE A 5 -34.21 9.79 25.84
C ILE A 5 -33.74 8.90 24.69
N VAL A 6 -33.63 9.47 23.48
CA VAL A 6 -32.96 8.85 22.34
C VAL A 6 -31.45 9.00 22.60
N SER A 7 -30.81 7.94 23.05
CA SER A 7 -29.34 7.87 23.12
C SER A 7 -28.82 7.76 21.70
N LEU A 8 -28.37 8.87 21.12
CA LEU A 8 -27.53 8.88 19.92
C LEU A 8 -26.20 8.25 20.29
N GLY A 9 -26.03 7.00 19.95
CA GLY A 9 -24.77 6.29 20.08
C GLY A 9 -23.71 6.97 19.21
N LEU A 10 -22.91 7.85 19.79
CA LEU A 10 -21.69 8.36 19.20
C LEU A 10 -20.72 7.19 19.07
N HIS A 11 -20.72 6.50 17.93
CA HIS A 11 -19.67 5.55 17.59
C HIS A 11 -18.37 6.35 17.43
N ALA A 12 -17.46 6.19 18.37
CA ALA A 12 -16.15 6.82 18.29
C ALA A 12 -15.44 6.32 17.02
N GLN A 13 -14.75 7.22 16.34
CA GLN A 13 -13.88 6.89 15.20
C GLN A 13 -12.78 5.94 15.67
N LYS A 14 -12.55 4.84 14.93
CA LYS A 14 -11.51 3.87 15.23
C LYS A 14 -10.35 3.99 14.26
N LEU A 15 -9.15 4.04 14.82
CA LEU A 15 -7.89 3.97 14.07
C LEU A 15 -7.37 2.53 14.13
N TYR A 16 -7.20 1.93 12.98
CA TYR A 16 -6.53 0.65 12.79
C TYR A 16 -5.09 0.87 12.33
N SER A 17 -4.15 0.08 12.82
CA SER A 17 -2.74 0.22 12.44
C SER A 17 -2.05 -1.14 12.29
N THR A 18 -0.98 -1.15 11.53
CA THR A 18 -0.04 -2.27 11.43
C THR A 18 1.36 -1.76 11.16
N LYS A 19 2.38 -2.53 11.57
CA LYS A 19 3.81 -2.31 11.23
C LYS A 19 4.41 -3.51 10.51
N THR A 20 3.59 -4.51 10.24
CA THR A 20 4.00 -5.77 9.63
C THR A 20 3.24 -6.03 8.32
N GLY A 21 2.86 -4.95 7.64
CA GLY A 21 2.29 -5.03 6.31
C GLY A 21 3.29 -5.63 5.33
N HIS A 22 2.75 -6.28 4.30
CA HIS A 22 3.52 -6.97 3.28
C HIS A 22 3.32 -6.27 1.93
N ILE A 23 4.43 -6.00 1.23
CA ILE A 23 4.43 -5.56 -0.15
C ILE A 23 5.35 -6.47 -0.96
N THR A 24 4.84 -6.96 -2.10
CA THR A 24 5.66 -7.55 -3.15
C THR A 24 5.80 -6.55 -4.29
N PHE A 25 7.03 -6.31 -4.71
CA PHE A 25 7.39 -5.56 -5.91
C PHE A 25 7.83 -6.54 -6.98
N ASN A 26 7.26 -6.45 -8.17
CA ASN A 26 7.61 -7.32 -9.29
C ASN A 26 7.81 -6.48 -10.56
N ALA A 27 9.05 -6.37 -11.00
CA ALA A 27 9.45 -5.74 -12.26
C ALA A 27 10.12 -6.75 -13.22
N SER A 28 9.72 -8.02 -13.13
CA SER A 28 10.23 -9.09 -13.99
C SER A 28 9.91 -8.83 -15.44
N SER A 29 10.84 -9.20 -16.31
CA SER A 29 10.67 -9.24 -17.77
C SER A 29 10.81 -10.68 -18.26
N PRO A 30 10.58 -10.96 -19.56
CA PRO A 30 10.87 -12.27 -20.12
C PRO A 30 12.35 -12.67 -20.03
N LEU A 31 13.25 -11.71 -19.82
CA LEU A 31 14.70 -11.91 -19.77
C LEU A 31 15.22 -12.13 -18.35
N GLU A 32 14.54 -11.60 -17.33
CA GLU A 32 15.04 -11.64 -15.96
C GLU A 32 13.90 -11.56 -14.92
N LYS A 33 13.97 -12.42 -13.90
CA LYS A 33 13.04 -12.40 -12.75
C LYS A 33 13.52 -11.36 -11.75
N ILE A 34 12.70 -10.32 -11.50
CA ILE A 34 13.01 -9.24 -10.57
C ILE A 34 11.84 -9.09 -9.61
N VAL A 35 11.97 -9.70 -8.44
CA VAL A 35 10.95 -9.70 -7.38
C VAL A 35 11.61 -9.35 -6.06
N ALA A 36 10.98 -8.45 -5.31
CA ALA A 36 11.38 -8.10 -3.97
C ALA A 36 10.20 -8.10 -3.00
N VAL A 37 10.47 -8.40 -1.75
CA VAL A 37 9.46 -8.48 -0.69
C VAL A 37 9.83 -7.58 0.47
N ASN A 38 8.85 -6.82 0.99
CA ASN A 38 8.97 -6.03 2.21
C ASN A 38 7.89 -6.49 3.21
N ASN A 39 8.30 -6.92 4.39
CA ASN A 39 7.42 -7.40 5.47
C ASN A 39 7.32 -6.41 6.65
N GLN A 40 7.74 -5.15 6.45
CA GLN A 40 7.83 -4.12 7.48
C GLN A 40 7.14 -2.83 7.03
N VAL A 41 5.96 -2.97 6.44
CA VAL A 41 5.19 -1.83 5.96
C VAL A 41 4.32 -1.28 7.07
N ASP A 42 4.48 -0.01 7.39
CA ASP A 42 3.59 0.71 8.28
C ASP A 42 2.31 1.11 7.52
N SER A 43 1.16 0.87 8.13
CA SER A 43 -0.11 1.39 7.61
C SER A 43 -1.06 1.79 8.74
N LYS A 44 -1.87 2.82 8.46
CA LYS A 44 -2.93 3.29 9.35
C LYS A 44 -4.18 3.59 8.53
N MET A 45 -5.32 3.21 9.07
CA MET A 45 -6.64 3.41 8.45
C MET A 45 -7.66 3.89 9.47
N VAL A 46 -8.52 4.80 9.05
CA VAL A 46 -9.62 5.34 9.86
C VAL A 46 -10.94 4.84 9.29
N ASP A 47 -11.74 4.15 10.10
CA ASP A 47 -12.98 3.49 9.68
C ASP A 47 -14.07 4.43 9.16
N LYS A 48 -14.21 5.60 9.77
CA LYS A 48 -15.29 6.55 9.42
C LYS A 48 -14.99 7.40 8.19
N THR A 49 -13.74 7.82 8.06
CA THR A 49 -13.35 8.75 7.00
C THR A 49 -12.75 8.05 5.78
N GLY A 50 -12.37 6.78 5.93
CA GLY A 50 -11.62 6.04 4.92
C GLY A 50 -10.20 6.54 4.72
N GLN A 51 -9.73 7.50 5.52
CA GLN A 51 -8.35 7.98 5.44
C GLN A 51 -7.38 6.82 5.65
N ILE A 52 -6.41 6.69 4.75
CA ILE A 52 -5.45 5.60 4.80
C ILE A 52 -4.06 6.08 4.39
N VAL A 53 -3.05 5.57 5.06
CA VAL A 53 -1.64 5.81 4.75
C VAL A 53 -0.87 4.49 4.75
N PHE A 54 0.11 4.39 3.85
CA PHE A 54 1.12 3.33 3.86
C PHE A 54 2.50 3.99 3.81
N SER A 55 3.47 3.40 4.50
CA SER A 55 4.86 3.82 4.46
C SER A 55 5.77 2.59 4.43
N ALA A 56 6.61 2.50 3.41
CA ALA A 56 7.56 1.42 3.22
C ALA A 56 8.99 1.96 3.19
N LEU A 57 9.87 1.42 4.04
CA LEU A 57 11.30 1.67 3.95
C LEU A 57 11.86 0.94 2.73
N ILE A 58 12.56 1.66 1.87
CA ILE A 58 13.16 1.10 0.64
C ILE A 58 14.18 0.01 0.98
N LYS A 59 15.02 0.22 1.99
CA LYS A 59 16.02 -0.79 2.44
C LYS A 59 15.42 -2.07 3.03
N SER A 60 14.12 -2.08 3.33
CA SER A 60 13.42 -3.27 3.82
C SER A 60 12.93 -4.20 2.72
N PHE A 61 13.04 -3.79 1.45
CA PHE A 61 12.81 -4.70 0.33
C PHE A 61 13.97 -5.69 0.19
N LYS A 62 13.63 -6.99 0.18
CA LYS A 62 14.58 -8.08 0.09
C LYS A 62 14.43 -8.83 -1.22
N PHE A 63 15.54 -9.06 -1.89
CA PHE A 63 15.64 -9.80 -3.14
C PHE A 63 16.27 -11.18 -2.88
N GLU A 64 16.01 -12.14 -3.77
CA GLU A 64 16.72 -13.43 -3.76
C GLU A 64 18.24 -13.25 -4.06
N ASN A 65 18.58 -12.22 -4.83
CA ASN A 65 19.94 -11.93 -5.26
C ASN A 65 20.42 -10.62 -4.62
N GLN A 66 21.51 -10.68 -3.85
CA GLN A 66 22.08 -9.53 -3.13
C GLN A 66 22.51 -8.41 -4.08
N LEU A 67 23.08 -8.73 -5.24
CA LEU A 67 23.49 -7.72 -6.21
C LEU A 67 22.29 -6.94 -6.78
N MET A 68 21.15 -7.61 -6.97
CA MET A 68 19.90 -6.92 -7.35
C MET A 68 19.40 -6.00 -6.25
N GLU A 69 19.48 -6.44 -4.98
CA GLU A 69 19.12 -5.61 -3.82
C GLU A 69 20.02 -4.38 -3.72
N ASP A 70 21.32 -4.53 -3.92
CA ASP A 70 22.29 -3.42 -3.90
C ASP A 70 21.99 -2.43 -5.05
N HIS A 71 21.80 -2.90 -6.27
CA HIS A 71 21.44 -2.05 -7.40
C HIS A 71 20.10 -1.33 -7.19
N PHE A 72 19.10 -2.02 -6.67
CA PHE A 72 17.81 -1.42 -6.32
C PHE A 72 17.98 -0.27 -5.33
N ASN A 73 18.77 -0.48 -4.28
CA ASN A 73 18.98 0.51 -3.23
C ASN A 73 19.89 1.69 -3.67
N GLU A 74 20.93 1.42 -4.43
CA GLU A 74 21.98 2.41 -4.73
C GLU A 74 21.74 3.13 -6.04
N ASN A 75 21.40 2.38 -7.10
CA ASN A 75 21.35 2.90 -8.46
C ASN A 75 19.95 3.35 -8.89
N TYR A 76 18.88 2.70 -8.40
CA TYR A 76 17.52 2.99 -8.84
C TYR A 76 16.72 3.81 -7.84
N LEU A 77 16.71 3.44 -6.56
CA LEU A 77 15.89 4.10 -5.54
C LEU A 77 16.66 5.07 -4.65
N GLU A 78 17.99 5.09 -4.73
CA GLU A 78 18.89 5.94 -3.92
C GLU A 78 18.46 5.97 -2.43
N SER A 79 18.20 4.79 -1.86
CA SER A 79 17.54 4.60 -0.57
C SER A 79 18.25 5.26 0.62
N SER A 80 19.53 5.61 0.47
CA SER A 80 20.28 6.37 1.48
C SER A 80 19.90 7.86 1.49
N LYS A 81 19.41 8.40 0.39
CA LYS A 81 18.95 9.80 0.25
C LYS A 81 17.42 9.88 0.37
N ILE A 82 16.70 8.92 -0.25
CA ILE A 82 15.24 8.87 -0.33
C ILE A 82 14.78 7.54 0.27
N PRO A 83 14.69 7.46 1.62
CA PRO A 83 14.58 6.18 2.32
C PRO A 83 13.20 5.53 2.27
N LYS A 84 12.16 6.24 1.82
CA LYS A 84 10.77 5.78 1.92
C LYS A 84 10.00 5.94 0.62
N ALA A 85 9.04 5.02 0.44
CA ALA A 85 7.90 5.20 -0.43
C ALA A 85 6.63 5.30 0.43
N ASP A 86 5.76 6.25 0.11
CA ASP A 86 4.57 6.56 0.90
C ASP A 86 3.33 6.66 0.01
N PHE A 87 2.21 6.14 0.49
CA PHE A 87 0.89 6.43 -0.06
C PHE A 87 0.04 7.16 0.98
N LYS A 88 -0.65 8.21 0.55
CA LYS A 88 -1.62 8.97 1.36
C LYS A 88 -2.89 9.18 0.56
N GLY A 89 -4.01 8.73 1.09
CA GLY A 89 -5.28 8.83 0.39
C GLY A 89 -6.47 8.39 1.21
N PHE A 90 -7.51 7.99 0.49
CA PHE A 90 -8.77 7.58 1.07
C PHE A 90 -9.29 6.30 0.40
N ILE A 91 -10.01 5.49 1.17
CA ILE A 91 -10.94 4.50 0.67
C ILE A 91 -12.24 5.25 0.37
N THR A 92 -12.51 5.48 -0.93
CA THR A 92 -13.58 6.41 -1.37
C THR A 92 -14.98 5.89 -1.09
N ASN A 93 -15.14 4.57 -0.98
CA ASN A 93 -16.40 3.90 -0.68
C ASN A 93 -16.42 3.27 0.73
N ILE A 94 -15.71 3.83 1.70
CA ILE A 94 -15.60 3.27 3.07
C ILE A 94 -16.97 3.07 3.73
N THR A 95 -17.97 3.85 3.37
CA THR A 95 -19.35 3.74 3.89
C THR A 95 -20.03 2.44 3.53
N THR A 96 -19.54 1.69 2.53
CA THR A 96 -20.07 0.36 2.19
C THR A 96 -19.52 -0.75 3.09
N VAL A 97 -18.51 -0.46 3.91
CA VAL A 97 -17.86 -1.42 4.80
C VAL A 97 -18.56 -1.43 6.15
N ASN A 98 -19.04 -2.61 6.57
CA ASN A 98 -19.54 -2.80 7.93
C ASN A 98 -18.45 -3.43 8.81
N PHE A 99 -17.76 -2.60 9.58
CA PHE A 99 -16.69 -3.04 10.48
C PHE A 99 -17.13 -3.93 11.64
N SER A 100 -18.46 -4.03 11.90
CA SER A 100 -19.02 -4.89 12.95
C SER A 100 -19.44 -6.27 12.43
N LYS A 101 -19.27 -6.54 11.14
CA LYS A 101 -19.68 -7.78 10.50
C LYS A 101 -18.55 -8.39 9.70
N ASP A 102 -18.24 -9.66 9.97
CA ASP A 102 -17.29 -10.42 9.16
C ASP A 102 -17.76 -10.49 7.70
N GLY A 103 -16.83 -10.34 6.78
CA GLY A 103 -17.10 -10.35 5.35
C GLY A 103 -15.99 -9.70 4.53
N SER A 104 -16.13 -9.77 3.21
CA SER A 104 -15.21 -9.14 2.26
C SER A 104 -15.93 -8.05 1.48
N TYR A 105 -15.28 -6.91 1.34
CA TYR A 105 -15.82 -5.69 0.73
C TYR A 105 -14.87 -5.22 -0.37
N ASN A 106 -15.41 -5.01 -1.57
CA ASN A 106 -14.65 -4.35 -2.64
C ASN A 106 -14.49 -2.87 -2.27
N ILE A 107 -13.26 -2.40 -2.25
CA ILE A 107 -12.93 -1.03 -1.91
C ILE A 107 -12.17 -0.35 -3.06
N SER A 108 -12.32 0.97 -3.15
CA SER A 108 -11.62 1.80 -4.12
C SER A 108 -10.76 2.82 -3.38
N PHE A 109 -9.53 2.97 -3.82
CA PHE A 109 -8.57 3.93 -3.28
C PHE A 109 -8.40 5.10 -4.25
N ASP A 110 -8.31 6.30 -3.70
CA ASP A 110 -7.84 7.51 -4.39
C ASP A 110 -6.80 8.20 -3.51
N GLY A 111 -5.66 8.53 -4.08
CA GLY A 111 -4.61 9.17 -3.30
C GLY A 111 -3.35 9.48 -4.10
N THR A 112 -2.31 9.80 -3.36
CA THR A 112 -1.00 10.15 -3.90
C THR A 112 0.02 9.12 -3.46
N LEU A 113 0.68 8.49 -4.41
CA LEU A 113 1.82 7.60 -4.21
C LEU A 113 3.11 8.36 -4.50
N THR A 114 4.00 8.40 -3.53
CA THR A 114 5.32 9.03 -3.64
C THR A 114 6.40 7.96 -3.59
N ILE A 115 7.19 7.85 -4.64
CA ILE A 115 8.34 6.95 -4.76
C ILE A 115 9.50 7.77 -5.31
N HIS A 116 10.71 7.54 -4.80
CA HIS A 116 11.92 8.23 -5.27
C HIS A 116 11.77 9.78 -5.29
N GLY A 117 11.00 10.33 -4.33
CA GLY A 117 10.72 11.76 -4.23
C GLY A 117 9.69 12.29 -5.24
N MET A 118 9.20 11.49 -6.18
CA MET A 118 8.20 11.87 -7.17
C MET A 118 6.81 11.40 -6.75
N SER A 119 5.83 12.28 -6.85
CA SER A 119 4.44 12.02 -6.44
C SER A 119 3.53 11.89 -7.63
N GLN A 120 2.74 10.83 -7.67
CA GLN A 120 1.72 10.58 -8.69
C GLN A 120 0.37 10.33 -8.04
N LYS A 121 -0.70 10.85 -8.64
CA LYS A 121 -2.06 10.46 -8.25
C LYS A 121 -2.36 9.07 -8.78
N ILE A 122 -2.88 8.21 -7.91
CA ILE A 122 -3.32 6.88 -8.31
C ILE A 122 -4.74 6.63 -7.81
N THR A 123 -5.50 5.92 -8.64
CA THR A 123 -6.79 5.33 -8.27
C THR A 123 -6.68 3.84 -8.53
N THR A 124 -7.00 3.03 -7.53
CA THR A 124 -6.94 1.56 -7.65
C THR A 124 -8.01 0.91 -6.79
N ASN A 125 -8.20 -0.39 -6.97
CA ASN A 125 -9.16 -1.18 -6.22
C ASN A 125 -8.45 -2.20 -5.33
N GLY A 126 -9.17 -2.67 -4.32
CA GLY A 126 -8.71 -3.73 -3.44
C GLY A 126 -9.88 -4.40 -2.74
N ILE A 127 -9.54 -5.28 -1.82
CA ILE A 127 -10.49 -5.98 -0.97
C ILE A 127 -10.16 -5.67 0.48
N LEU A 128 -11.17 -5.27 1.25
CA LEU A 128 -11.10 -5.16 2.69
C LEU A 128 -11.89 -6.32 3.30
N THR A 129 -11.22 -7.16 4.08
CA THR A 129 -11.84 -8.31 4.75
C THR A 129 -11.88 -8.04 6.25
N ILE A 130 -13.05 -8.24 6.86
CA ILE A 130 -13.23 -8.20 8.31
C ILE A 130 -13.32 -9.64 8.81
N THR A 131 -12.51 -9.99 9.79
CA THR A 131 -12.54 -11.29 10.45
C THR A 131 -12.37 -11.08 11.96
N GLY A 132 -13.39 -11.46 12.74
CA GLY A 132 -13.38 -11.24 14.20
C GLY A 132 -13.20 -9.77 14.58
N GLY A 133 -13.75 -8.84 13.80
CA GLY A 133 -13.63 -7.39 14.00
C GLY A 133 -12.27 -6.79 13.63
N LYS A 134 -11.37 -7.58 13.03
CA LYS A 134 -10.05 -7.12 12.56
C LYS A 134 -10.06 -6.98 11.04
N PRO A 135 -9.72 -5.79 10.51
CA PRO A 135 -9.63 -5.59 9.07
C PRO A 135 -8.31 -6.09 8.49
N ALA A 136 -8.37 -6.54 7.26
CA ALA A 136 -7.21 -6.78 6.41
C ALA A 136 -7.47 -6.19 5.03
N ILE A 137 -6.47 -5.58 4.42
CA ILE A 137 -6.54 -5.01 3.08
C ILE A 137 -5.59 -5.78 2.17
N ALA A 138 -6.10 -6.15 1.00
CA ALA A 138 -5.30 -6.70 -0.09
C ALA A 138 -5.62 -5.97 -1.40
N GLY A 139 -4.61 -5.75 -2.23
CA GLY A 139 -4.77 -5.13 -3.54
C GLY A 139 -3.52 -5.23 -4.39
N THR A 140 -3.74 -5.27 -5.71
CA THR A 140 -2.66 -5.33 -6.69
C THR A 140 -2.87 -4.23 -7.72
N PHE A 141 -1.81 -3.50 -8.05
CA PHE A 141 -1.83 -2.45 -9.06
C PHE A 141 -0.48 -2.35 -9.78
N LYS A 142 -0.43 -1.61 -10.89
CA LYS A 142 0.80 -1.39 -11.64
C LYS A 142 1.19 0.07 -11.63
N ILE A 143 2.50 0.30 -11.65
CA ILE A 143 3.10 1.62 -11.78
C ILE A 143 4.06 1.62 -12.98
N ARG A 144 4.15 2.73 -13.69
CA ARG A 144 5.22 2.95 -14.67
C ARG A 144 6.44 3.51 -13.94
N ILE A 145 7.55 2.80 -14.00
CA ILE A 145 8.77 3.12 -13.25
C ILE A 145 9.28 4.53 -13.57
N LYS A 146 9.25 4.93 -14.85
CA LYS A 146 9.68 6.26 -15.30
C LYS A 146 8.86 7.43 -14.73
N ASP A 147 7.59 7.19 -14.36
CA ASP A 147 6.74 8.27 -13.83
C ASP A 147 7.21 8.72 -12.42
N TYR A 148 8.10 7.95 -11.81
CA TYR A 148 8.74 8.27 -10.54
C TYR A 148 10.19 8.73 -10.67
N GLY A 149 10.60 9.18 -11.88
CA GLY A 149 11.95 9.69 -12.11
C GLY A 149 13.04 8.63 -11.95
N ILE A 150 12.68 7.35 -12.00
CA ILE A 150 13.63 6.24 -11.93
C ILE A 150 14.06 5.91 -13.35
N GLU A 151 15.34 6.12 -13.63
CA GLU A 151 15.95 5.91 -14.94
C GLU A 151 17.04 4.85 -14.87
N GLY A 152 17.32 4.18 -15.97
CA GLY A 152 18.38 3.20 -16.06
C GLY A 152 18.39 2.48 -17.40
N LEU A 153 19.58 2.06 -17.82
CA LEU A 153 19.82 1.43 -19.13
C LEU A 153 19.01 0.14 -19.35
N TYR A 154 18.65 -0.55 -18.28
CA TYR A 154 17.99 -1.85 -18.35
C TYR A 154 16.46 -1.76 -18.25
N ILE A 155 15.89 -0.57 -17.96
CA ILE A 155 14.43 -0.37 -17.85
C ILE A 155 13.81 -0.41 -19.25
N GLY A 156 12.79 -1.26 -19.43
CA GLY A 156 12.18 -1.58 -20.71
C GLY A 156 12.86 -2.73 -21.46
N GLY A 157 13.90 -3.33 -20.85
CA GLY A 157 14.60 -4.50 -21.37
C GLY A 157 14.62 -5.62 -20.32
N LYS A 158 15.73 -5.74 -19.56
CA LYS A 158 15.84 -6.73 -18.48
C LYS A 158 14.90 -6.40 -17.31
N ILE A 159 14.72 -5.12 -16.99
CA ILE A 159 13.74 -4.62 -16.02
C ILE A 159 12.49 -4.22 -16.82
N ALA A 160 11.31 -4.67 -16.40
CA ALA A 160 10.06 -4.24 -17.03
C ALA A 160 9.86 -2.72 -16.90
N ALA A 161 9.24 -2.08 -17.88
CA ALA A 161 8.90 -0.65 -17.83
C ALA A 161 7.81 -0.35 -16.78
N GLU A 162 7.01 -1.34 -16.45
CA GLU A 162 5.98 -1.30 -15.41
C GLU A 162 6.33 -2.30 -14.30
N ALA A 163 6.10 -1.91 -13.07
CA ALA A 163 6.19 -2.80 -11.92
C ALA A 163 4.79 -3.09 -11.37
N GLU A 164 4.54 -4.34 -11.04
CA GLU A 164 3.36 -4.77 -10.30
C GLU A 164 3.64 -4.69 -8.79
N ILE A 165 2.71 -4.08 -8.08
CA ILE A 165 2.77 -3.91 -6.63
C ILE A 165 1.60 -4.68 -6.03
N ASP A 166 1.91 -5.68 -5.22
CA ASP A 166 0.94 -6.42 -4.42
C ASP A 166 1.06 -5.99 -2.96
N VAL A 167 -0.07 -5.64 -2.33
CA VAL A 167 -0.13 -5.14 -0.95
C VAL A 167 -1.05 -6.03 -0.14
N ASN A 168 -0.58 -6.43 1.04
CA ASN A 168 -1.38 -7.17 2.01
C ASN A 168 -1.07 -6.67 3.43
N CYS A 169 -2.05 -6.06 4.09
CA CYS A 169 -1.91 -5.50 5.43
C CYS A 169 -3.02 -6.01 6.34
N LYS A 170 -2.65 -6.64 7.44
CA LYS A 170 -3.55 -7.04 8.52
C LYS A 170 -3.43 -6.03 9.63
N TYR A 171 -4.55 -5.50 10.10
CA TYR A 171 -4.60 -4.44 11.11
C TYR A 171 -5.00 -4.97 12.49
N GLU A 172 -4.54 -4.24 13.49
CA GLU A 172 -4.89 -4.46 14.89
C GLU A 172 -5.70 -3.28 15.45
#